data_8930825dd39cc6e66a39a5610268e124
#
_entry.id   8930825dd39cc6e66a39a5610268e124
#
_cell.length_a   1.000
_cell.length_b   1.000
_cell.length_c   1.000
_cell.angle_alpha   90.00
_cell.angle_beta   90.00
_cell.angle_gamma   90.00
#
_symmetry.space_group_name_H-M   'P 1'
#
loop_
_entity.id
_entity.type
_entity.pdbx_description
1 polymer ?
#
loop_
_entity_poly.entity_id
_entity_poly.type
_entity_poly.pdbx_seq_one_letter_code
_entity_poly.pdbx_strand_id
1 'polypeptide(L)'
;MKRLAILLAALLGTGLTQSAAQAESLLRIGMIAMPPARGNPFFTTGTTPHMFYPAIYDTLTQVNEQGAVTPQIAISWNRIDDLTWTFDIRPDTQFSNGEPVNAETVVSMVAAFERDDFIPFSLPREFDFIAGVRSLDKLTVEITTTAPHALLPRYMSFFYLVPPKYLKDNGPQGLVSGPIGSGPFVVDDWLAERILLSANTTSWRAPKISRLEVLVLPQATSRLQALSSGRIDVAINLGPDDEPRLKARGLRLVPRNPVRISVIALNTMVDDTPFQDVRVRQAMNYAVNREAIAAALLGGYVKPASQPTPENAIGFDPSLEPYPYDPDKARALLADAGMADGFDVVFEVVTGANSSTDAVMQQVAADLALVNVRVEVRPIMYNQVVSRMTKGGWAGSMFSVDFATGPTMDGLRPFRLHSCTWSAPWFCDPIAEAFYQEAKITADTEKRLDLTRQVIKRYRDEASSILLFPILGLDGLGKRVKTWAPVNDRLMLHNAQVFAE
;
A
#
# COMPACT_ATOMS: atom_id res chain seq x y z
N MET A 1 79.69 -7.51 53.46
CA MET A 1 79.52 -7.49 52.01
C MET A 1 78.33 -8.27 51.70
N LYS A 2 77.14 -7.55 51.57
CA LYS A 2 75.83 -8.14 51.35
C LYS A 2 75.36 -7.79 49.94
N ARG A 3 75.14 -8.79 49.13
CA ARG A 3 74.55 -8.62 47.76
C ARG A 3 73.07 -8.50 47.80
N LEU A 4 72.52 -7.41 47.31
CA LEU A 4 71.09 -7.12 47.19
C LEU A 4 70.61 -7.71 45.83
N ALA A 5 69.64 -8.60 45.86
CA ALA A 5 68.98 -9.15 44.69
C ALA A 5 67.67 -8.35 44.44
N ILE A 6 67.58 -7.72 43.28
CA ILE A 6 66.37 -7.02 42.83
C ILE A 6 65.53 -7.99 42.04
N LEU A 7 64.33 -8.33 42.58
CA LEU A 7 63.28 -9.06 41.83
C LEU A 7 62.47 -8.07 41.00
N LEU A 8 62.48 -8.23 39.69
CA LEU A 8 61.63 -7.51 38.75
C LEU A 8 60.31 -8.33 38.58
N ALA A 9 59.21 -7.84 39.14
CA ALA A 9 57.90 -8.41 38.95
C ALA A 9 57.29 -7.86 37.62
N ALA A 10 57.19 -8.70 36.62
CA ALA A 10 56.48 -8.39 35.39
C ALA A 10 54.97 -8.52 35.63
N LEU A 11 54.28 -7.42 35.69
CA LEU A 11 52.79 -7.37 35.63
C LEU A 11 52.34 -7.61 34.16
N LEU A 12 51.88 -8.82 33.90
CA LEU A 12 51.10 -9.13 32.70
C LEU A 12 49.69 -8.51 32.87
N GLY A 13 49.51 -7.32 32.30
CA GLY A 13 48.20 -6.73 32.13
C GLY A 13 47.39 -7.50 31.09
N THR A 14 46.49 -8.38 31.54
CA THR A 14 45.45 -8.94 30.68
C THR A 14 44.47 -7.83 30.38
N GLY A 15 44.60 -7.22 29.21
CA GLY A 15 43.57 -6.30 28.65
C GLY A 15 42.29 -7.09 28.40
N LEU A 16 41.37 -7.04 29.33
CA LEU A 16 39.97 -7.38 29.07
C LEU A 16 39.44 -6.35 28.07
N THR A 17 39.43 -6.71 26.79
CA THR A 17 38.62 -6.03 25.78
C THR A 17 37.16 -6.27 26.21
N GLN A 18 36.58 -5.34 26.97
CA GLN A 18 35.15 -5.23 27.12
C GLN A 18 34.59 -4.99 25.71
N SER A 19 34.11 -6.06 25.10
CA SER A 19 33.16 -5.94 23.99
C SER A 19 31.98 -5.16 24.55
N ALA A 20 31.87 -3.88 24.18
CA ALA A 20 30.71 -3.09 24.53
C ALA A 20 29.49 -3.85 23.96
N ALA A 21 28.73 -4.51 24.84
CA ALA A 21 27.46 -5.10 24.47
C ALA A 21 26.63 -3.95 23.90
N GLN A 22 26.44 -3.96 22.60
CA GLN A 22 25.62 -2.97 21.93
C GLN A 22 24.24 -3.07 22.57
N ALA A 23 23.81 -1.98 23.24
CA ALA A 23 22.53 -1.98 23.96
C ALA A 23 21.44 -2.44 23.03
N GLU A 24 20.65 -3.41 23.43
CA GLU A 24 19.60 -4.03 22.63
C GLU A 24 18.58 -2.94 22.27
N SER A 25 18.49 -2.60 20.98
CA SER A 25 17.55 -1.60 20.51
C SER A 25 16.28 -2.29 20.03
N LEU A 26 15.24 -2.28 20.87
CA LEU A 26 13.93 -2.84 20.59
C LEU A 26 12.97 -1.74 20.12
N LEU A 27 12.32 -1.95 18.96
CA LEU A 27 11.20 -1.16 18.47
C LEU A 27 9.90 -1.96 18.64
N ARG A 28 8.89 -1.35 19.27
CA ARG A 28 7.57 -1.95 19.49
C ARG A 28 6.52 -1.21 18.65
N ILE A 29 5.79 -1.94 17.81
CA ILE A 29 4.79 -1.38 16.90
C ILE A 29 3.41 -1.96 17.22
N GLY A 30 2.40 -1.11 17.37
CA GLY A 30 0.99 -1.51 17.45
C GLY A 30 0.33 -1.42 16.09
N MET A 31 -0.14 -2.56 15.53
CA MET A 31 -0.84 -2.66 14.25
C MET A 31 -2.30 -3.08 14.43
N ILE A 32 -3.13 -2.81 13.40
CA ILE A 32 -4.56 -3.18 13.41
C ILE A 32 -4.74 -4.69 13.30
N ALA A 33 -3.95 -5.33 12.45
CA ALA A 33 -4.01 -6.76 12.15
C ALA A 33 -2.63 -7.27 11.71
N MET A 34 -2.45 -8.58 11.76
CA MET A 34 -1.29 -9.24 11.17
C MET A 34 -1.48 -9.46 9.66
N PRO A 35 -0.38 -9.57 8.90
CA PRO A 35 -0.45 -10.10 7.54
C PRO A 35 -1.09 -11.50 7.52
N PRO A 36 -1.92 -11.80 6.51
CA PRO A 36 -2.59 -13.10 6.41
C PRO A 36 -1.58 -14.24 6.28
N ALA A 37 -2.02 -15.46 6.59
CA ALA A 37 -1.24 -16.69 6.43
C ALA A 37 0.18 -16.58 7.03
N ARG A 38 0.28 -15.96 8.22
CA ARG A 38 1.55 -15.76 8.95
C ARG A 38 2.65 -15.11 8.10
N GLY A 39 2.25 -14.16 7.24
CA GLY A 39 3.20 -13.41 6.42
C GLY A 39 3.65 -14.10 5.14
N ASN A 40 2.96 -15.13 4.67
CA ASN A 40 3.22 -15.73 3.38
C ASN A 40 3.08 -14.67 2.26
N PRO A 41 4.13 -14.37 1.47
CA PRO A 41 4.14 -13.26 0.52
C PRO A 41 3.27 -13.49 -0.70
N PHE A 42 2.73 -14.69 -0.91
CA PHE A 42 1.81 -14.99 -2.00
C PHE A 42 0.38 -14.49 -1.74
N PHE A 43 0.07 -14.11 -0.49
CA PHE A 43 -1.16 -13.42 -0.14
C PHE A 43 -0.93 -11.90 -0.14
N THR A 44 -1.39 -11.21 -1.19
CA THR A 44 -1.16 -9.77 -1.40
C THR A 44 -2.44 -8.92 -1.28
N THR A 45 -3.54 -9.50 -0.84
CA THR A 45 -4.80 -8.78 -0.67
C THR A 45 -4.78 -7.90 0.58
N GLY A 46 -5.19 -6.64 0.43
CA GLY A 46 -5.23 -5.66 1.52
C GLY A 46 -3.93 -4.87 1.71
N THR A 47 -3.96 -3.91 2.64
CA THR A 47 -2.83 -2.99 2.89
C THR A 47 -1.79 -3.57 3.84
N THR A 48 -2.20 -4.34 4.84
CA THR A 48 -1.31 -4.86 5.90
C THR A 48 -0.14 -5.69 5.34
N PRO A 49 -0.33 -6.58 4.33
CA PRO A 49 0.79 -7.28 3.70
C PRO A 49 1.83 -6.34 3.13
N HIS A 50 1.43 -5.41 2.27
CA HIS A 50 2.35 -4.47 1.63
C HIS A 50 3.04 -3.55 2.62
N MET A 51 2.38 -3.21 3.72
CA MET A 51 2.95 -2.42 4.80
C MET A 51 4.08 -3.16 5.52
N PHE A 52 3.92 -4.44 5.83
CA PHE A 52 4.79 -5.20 6.71
C PHE A 52 5.83 -6.06 5.96
N TYR A 53 5.52 -6.60 4.78
CA TYR A 53 6.42 -7.51 4.05
C TYR A 53 7.84 -6.98 3.82
N PRO A 54 8.10 -5.68 3.64
CA PRO A 54 9.46 -5.16 3.56
C PRO A 54 10.35 -5.42 4.79
N ALA A 55 9.77 -5.82 5.92
CA ALA A 55 10.54 -6.27 7.08
C ALA A 55 11.22 -7.63 6.85
N ILE A 56 10.58 -8.51 6.08
CA ILE A 56 11.00 -9.92 5.91
C ILE A 56 11.54 -10.17 4.50
N TYR A 57 10.91 -9.58 3.48
CA TYR A 57 11.17 -9.88 2.08
C TYR A 57 11.79 -8.69 1.34
N ASP A 58 12.60 -9.00 0.35
CA ASP A 58 13.01 -8.09 -0.69
C ASP A 58 12.21 -8.33 -1.97
N THR A 59 12.23 -7.32 -2.84
CA THR A 59 11.70 -7.34 -4.19
C THR A 59 12.80 -7.00 -5.19
N LEU A 60 12.59 -7.16 -6.49
CA LEU A 60 13.62 -6.80 -7.46
C LEU A 60 13.92 -5.31 -7.47
N THR A 61 12.86 -4.48 -7.42
CA THR A 61 12.96 -3.03 -7.42
C THR A 61 12.13 -2.43 -6.29
N GLN A 62 12.18 -1.12 -6.11
CA GLN A 62 11.32 -0.38 -5.18
C GLN A 62 10.80 0.89 -5.85
N VAL A 63 9.63 1.36 -5.43
CA VAL A 63 9.13 2.70 -5.78
C VAL A 63 9.34 3.60 -4.57
N ASN A 64 10.07 4.71 -4.75
CA ASN A 64 10.35 5.69 -3.69
C ASN A 64 9.18 6.67 -3.47
N GLU A 65 9.33 7.60 -2.54
CA GLU A 65 8.31 8.60 -2.18
C GLU A 65 7.92 9.52 -3.33
N GLN A 66 8.84 9.78 -4.25
CA GLN A 66 8.62 10.60 -5.44
C GLN A 66 8.04 9.80 -6.61
N GLY A 67 7.69 8.54 -6.39
CA GLY A 67 7.16 7.65 -7.42
C GLY A 67 8.21 7.13 -8.42
N ALA A 68 9.50 7.36 -8.23
CA ALA A 68 10.54 6.82 -9.08
C ALA A 68 10.88 5.36 -8.71
N VAL A 69 11.22 4.54 -9.72
CA VAL A 69 11.72 3.18 -9.50
C VAL A 69 13.19 3.24 -9.09
N THR A 70 13.53 2.57 -8.01
CA THR A 70 14.89 2.52 -7.45
C THR A 70 15.38 1.08 -7.29
N PRO A 71 16.70 0.83 -7.34
CA PRO A 71 17.28 -0.48 -7.13
C PRO A 71 16.95 -1.09 -5.77
N GLN A 72 16.75 -2.42 -5.78
CA GLN A 72 16.70 -3.23 -4.56
C GLN A 72 17.57 -4.48 -4.77
N ILE A 73 16.97 -5.66 -5.01
CA ILE A 73 17.74 -6.85 -5.39
C ILE A 73 18.25 -6.71 -6.84
N ALA A 74 17.46 -6.15 -7.75
CA ALA A 74 18.01 -5.70 -9.03
C ALA A 74 18.72 -4.35 -8.82
N ILE A 75 20.00 -4.29 -9.20
CA ILE A 75 20.83 -3.08 -9.10
C ILE A 75 20.75 -2.22 -10.37
N SER A 76 20.41 -2.85 -11.50
CA SER A 76 20.12 -2.20 -12.77
C SER A 76 19.17 -3.05 -13.61
N TRP A 77 18.60 -2.45 -14.64
CA TRP A 77 17.75 -3.11 -15.62
C TRP A 77 17.81 -2.39 -16.95
N ASN A 78 17.65 -3.16 -18.03
CA ASN A 78 17.67 -2.64 -19.39
C ASN A 78 16.50 -3.24 -20.18
N ARG A 79 15.85 -2.43 -20.99
CA ARG A 79 14.88 -2.88 -21.98
C ARG A 79 15.64 -3.27 -23.25
N ILE A 80 15.51 -4.52 -23.65
CA ILE A 80 16.18 -5.06 -24.85
C ILE A 80 15.34 -4.79 -26.09
N ASP A 81 14.04 -5.05 -25.97
CA ASP A 81 13.01 -4.77 -26.99
C ASP A 81 11.67 -4.50 -26.32
N ASP A 82 10.57 -4.49 -27.09
CA ASP A 82 9.23 -4.17 -26.57
C ASP A 82 8.70 -5.20 -25.57
N LEU A 83 9.17 -6.45 -25.65
CA LEU A 83 8.72 -7.54 -24.80
C LEU A 83 9.74 -7.99 -23.78
N THR A 84 11.02 -7.63 -23.95
CA THR A 84 12.15 -8.24 -23.25
C THR A 84 12.91 -7.25 -22.39
N TRP A 85 13.13 -7.59 -21.14
CA TRP A 85 13.92 -6.83 -20.16
C TRP A 85 14.97 -7.71 -19.50
N THR A 86 16.13 -7.13 -19.20
CA THR A 86 17.14 -7.75 -18.35
C THR A 86 17.27 -7.03 -17.01
N PHE A 87 17.56 -7.79 -15.95
CA PHE A 87 17.79 -7.27 -14.60
C PHE A 87 19.09 -7.86 -14.06
N ASP A 88 19.98 -6.99 -13.58
CA ASP A 88 21.22 -7.37 -12.93
C ASP A 88 21.01 -7.51 -11.42
N ILE A 89 21.24 -8.69 -10.89
CA ILE A 89 20.96 -9.07 -9.51
C ILE A 89 22.15 -8.68 -8.62
N ARG A 90 21.87 -8.16 -7.44
CA ARG A 90 22.86 -7.79 -6.42
C ARG A 90 23.71 -9.01 -6.04
N PRO A 91 25.05 -8.92 -6.15
CA PRO A 91 25.93 -9.99 -5.72
C PRO A 91 25.90 -10.18 -4.19
N ASP A 92 26.36 -11.33 -3.73
CA ASP A 92 26.59 -11.67 -2.32
C ASP A 92 25.36 -11.47 -1.41
N THR A 93 24.16 -11.55 -1.99
CA THR A 93 22.90 -11.51 -1.25
C THR A 93 22.42 -12.93 -0.95
N GLN A 94 21.88 -13.11 0.27
CA GLN A 94 21.36 -14.41 0.71
C GLN A 94 20.05 -14.25 1.49
N PHE A 95 19.25 -15.29 1.48
CA PHE A 95 18.10 -15.44 2.35
C PHE A 95 18.54 -15.75 3.78
N SER A 96 17.63 -15.55 4.76
CA SER A 96 17.90 -15.81 6.17
C SER A 96 18.20 -17.29 6.48
N ASN A 97 17.87 -18.22 5.58
CA ASN A 97 18.23 -19.64 5.66
C ASN A 97 19.57 -19.98 4.98
N GLY A 98 20.30 -18.99 4.46
CA GLY A 98 21.59 -19.15 3.80
C GLY A 98 21.53 -19.49 2.30
N GLU A 99 20.35 -19.70 1.72
CA GLU A 99 20.26 -19.86 0.26
C GLU A 99 20.64 -18.56 -0.46
N PRO A 100 21.36 -18.61 -1.59
CA PRO A 100 21.75 -17.41 -2.32
C PRO A 100 20.55 -16.77 -3.03
N VAL A 101 20.55 -15.44 -3.14
CA VAL A 101 19.67 -14.69 -4.01
C VAL A 101 20.40 -14.41 -5.32
N ASN A 102 19.89 -14.92 -6.43
CA ASN A 102 20.53 -14.83 -7.75
C ASN A 102 19.49 -14.91 -8.87
N ALA A 103 19.90 -14.98 -10.14
CA ALA A 103 19.00 -15.07 -11.28
C ALA A 103 18.05 -16.28 -11.19
N GLU A 104 18.54 -17.43 -10.71
CA GLU A 104 17.74 -18.65 -10.53
C GLU A 104 16.58 -18.46 -9.53
N THR A 105 16.71 -17.52 -8.57
CA THR A 105 15.63 -17.16 -7.66
C THR A 105 14.41 -16.64 -8.44
N VAL A 106 14.63 -15.76 -9.41
CA VAL A 106 13.53 -15.20 -10.23
C VAL A 106 12.94 -16.25 -11.15
N VAL A 107 13.80 -17.07 -11.79
CA VAL A 107 13.37 -18.19 -12.65
C VAL A 107 12.49 -19.17 -11.89
N SER A 108 12.93 -19.60 -10.71
CA SER A 108 12.21 -20.53 -9.87
C SER A 108 10.88 -19.97 -9.37
N MET A 109 10.81 -18.66 -9.08
CA MET A 109 9.57 -17.98 -8.66
C MET A 109 8.53 -17.97 -9.77
N VAL A 110 8.91 -17.60 -10.99
CA VAL A 110 7.98 -17.57 -12.13
C VAL A 110 7.51 -18.99 -12.47
N ALA A 111 8.42 -19.97 -12.51
CA ALA A 111 8.05 -21.37 -12.72
C ALA A 111 7.11 -21.92 -11.62
N ALA A 112 7.25 -21.46 -10.38
CA ALA A 112 6.35 -21.84 -9.31
C ALA A 112 4.93 -21.28 -9.50
N PHE A 113 4.76 -20.09 -10.09
CA PHE A 113 3.44 -19.50 -10.33
C PHE A 113 2.56 -20.31 -11.29
N GLU A 114 3.16 -21.12 -12.16
CA GLU A 114 2.44 -22.00 -13.10
C GLU A 114 1.93 -23.30 -12.45
N ARG A 115 2.30 -23.58 -11.20
CA ARG A 115 1.91 -24.82 -10.51
C ARG A 115 0.50 -24.71 -9.95
N ASP A 116 -0.21 -25.84 -9.92
CA ASP A 116 -1.61 -25.94 -9.42
C ASP A 116 -1.73 -25.51 -7.94
N ASP A 117 -0.70 -25.76 -7.11
CA ASP A 117 -0.70 -25.38 -5.71
C ASP A 117 -0.57 -23.86 -5.45
N PHE A 118 -0.29 -23.07 -6.53
CA PHE A 118 -0.30 -21.62 -6.52
C PHE A 118 -1.62 -20.97 -6.94
N ILE A 119 -2.56 -21.71 -7.54
CA ILE A 119 -3.86 -21.18 -8.01
C ILE A 119 -4.63 -20.40 -6.92
N PRO A 120 -4.65 -20.83 -5.61
CA PRO A 120 -5.38 -20.13 -4.58
C PRO A 120 -4.80 -18.75 -4.20
N PHE A 121 -3.55 -18.44 -4.60
CA PHE A 121 -2.86 -17.24 -4.18
C PHE A 121 -3.10 -16.08 -5.13
N SER A 122 -3.06 -14.85 -4.58
CA SER A 122 -3.32 -13.64 -5.36
C SER A 122 -2.08 -13.13 -6.11
N LEU A 123 -0.87 -13.32 -5.58
CA LEU A 123 0.36 -12.79 -6.17
C LEU A 123 0.63 -13.29 -7.60
N PRO A 124 0.50 -14.60 -7.92
CA PRO A 124 0.76 -15.08 -9.29
C PRO A 124 -0.06 -14.36 -10.36
N ARG A 125 -1.34 -14.05 -10.04
CA ARG A 125 -2.25 -13.37 -10.97
C ARG A 125 -1.86 -11.92 -11.27
N GLU A 126 -1.03 -11.32 -10.45
CA GLU A 126 -0.50 -9.97 -10.69
C GLU A 126 0.66 -9.99 -11.70
N PHE A 127 1.18 -11.18 -12.04
CA PHE A 127 2.32 -11.40 -12.94
C PHE A 127 1.98 -12.31 -14.14
N ASP A 128 0.71 -12.48 -14.45
CA ASP A 128 0.21 -13.29 -15.59
C ASP A 128 0.65 -12.73 -16.97
N PHE A 129 1.15 -11.51 -17.00
CA PHE A 129 1.75 -10.89 -18.17
C PHE A 129 3.19 -11.39 -18.47
N ILE A 130 3.84 -12.15 -17.56
CA ILE A 130 5.16 -12.74 -17.82
C ILE A 130 5.00 -13.97 -18.71
N ALA A 131 5.55 -13.90 -19.91
CA ALA A 131 5.54 -15.00 -20.87
C ALA A 131 6.68 -15.99 -20.64
N GLY A 132 7.79 -15.52 -20.08
CA GLY A 132 8.95 -16.36 -19.83
C GLY A 132 10.03 -15.66 -19.02
N VAL A 133 10.90 -16.47 -18.44
CA VAL A 133 12.05 -16.00 -17.67
C VAL A 133 13.21 -16.96 -17.87
N ARG A 134 14.41 -16.43 -18.00
CA ARG A 134 15.63 -17.25 -18.07
C ARG A 134 16.82 -16.57 -17.43
N SER A 135 17.71 -17.36 -16.86
CA SER A 135 19.00 -16.91 -16.38
C SER A 135 19.96 -16.78 -17.57
N LEU A 136 20.54 -15.60 -17.76
CA LEU A 136 21.61 -15.39 -18.75
C LEU A 136 22.96 -15.79 -18.18
N ASP A 137 23.16 -15.51 -16.91
CA ASP A 137 24.26 -15.94 -16.07
C ASP A 137 23.82 -15.97 -14.60
N LYS A 138 24.77 -16.15 -13.66
CA LYS A 138 24.46 -16.25 -12.23
C LYS A 138 23.73 -15.02 -11.67
N LEU A 139 23.97 -13.83 -12.22
CA LEU A 139 23.48 -12.56 -11.69
C LEU A 139 22.61 -11.76 -12.68
N THR A 140 22.41 -12.24 -13.90
CA THR A 140 21.57 -11.57 -14.90
C THR A 140 20.39 -12.43 -15.28
N VAL A 141 19.19 -11.90 -15.09
CA VAL A 141 17.92 -12.54 -15.49
C VAL A 141 17.26 -11.77 -16.61
N GLU A 142 16.73 -12.49 -17.59
CA GLU A 142 15.89 -11.96 -18.66
C GLU A 142 14.43 -12.33 -18.40
N ILE A 143 13.54 -11.34 -18.54
CA ILE A 143 12.10 -11.51 -18.41
C ILE A 143 11.46 -11.10 -19.72
N THR A 144 10.62 -11.97 -20.29
CA THR A 144 9.82 -11.70 -21.49
C THR A 144 8.35 -11.59 -21.10
N THR A 145 7.64 -10.64 -21.69
CA THR A 145 6.22 -10.37 -21.43
C THR A 145 5.33 -10.77 -22.59
N THR A 146 4.05 -11.07 -22.33
CA THR A 146 3.04 -11.47 -23.33
C THR A 146 2.65 -10.34 -24.28
N ALA A 147 2.84 -9.08 -23.84
CA ALA A 147 2.60 -7.86 -24.60
C ALA A 147 3.61 -6.78 -24.12
N PRO A 148 3.85 -5.70 -24.89
CA PRO A 148 4.71 -4.61 -24.47
C PRO A 148 4.38 -4.11 -23.07
N HIS A 149 5.37 -4.05 -22.19
CA HIS A 149 5.18 -3.64 -20.80
C HIS A 149 6.19 -2.55 -20.40
N ALA A 150 5.87 -1.28 -20.69
CA ALA A 150 6.75 -0.12 -20.49
C ALA A 150 7.22 0.06 -19.03
N LEU A 151 6.46 -0.41 -18.07
CA LEU A 151 6.70 -0.22 -16.64
C LEU A 151 7.08 -1.50 -15.90
N LEU A 152 7.60 -2.52 -16.59
CA LEU A 152 7.98 -3.78 -15.95
C LEU A 152 8.84 -3.59 -14.69
N PRO A 153 9.89 -2.74 -14.67
CA PRO A 153 10.67 -2.53 -13.46
C PRO A 153 9.84 -2.01 -12.27
N ARG A 154 8.80 -1.22 -12.53
CA ARG A 154 7.88 -0.74 -11.50
C ARG A 154 7.03 -1.86 -10.90
N TYR A 155 6.57 -2.78 -11.72
CA TYR A 155 5.80 -3.94 -11.26
C TYR A 155 6.65 -4.93 -10.48
N MET A 156 7.94 -5.02 -10.77
CA MET A 156 8.87 -5.82 -9.98
C MET A 156 9.06 -5.31 -8.53
N SER A 157 8.49 -4.15 -8.17
CA SER A 157 8.54 -3.59 -6.82
C SER A 157 7.65 -4.29 -5.79
N PHE A 158 6.85 -5.28 -6.19
CA PHE A 158 6.12 -6.17 -5.28
C PHE A 158 6.24 -7.66 -5.65
N PHE A 159 7.21 -7.98 -6.50
CA PHE A 159 7.64 -9.34 -6.77
C PHE A 159 8.53 -9.81 -5.62
N TYR A 160 7.90 -10.32 -4.55
CA TYR A 160 8.58 -10.74 -3.33
C TYR A 160 9.37 -12.01 -3.55
N LEU A 161 10.67 -11.99 -3.23
CA LEU A 161 11.58 -13.11 -3.42
C LEU A 161 11.56 -14.06 -2.22
N VAL A 162 11.55 -15.36 -2.50
CA VAL A 162 11.63 -16.44 -1.50
C VAL A 162 12.68 -17.48 -1.91
N PRO A 163 13.23 -18.27 -0.96
CA PRO A 163 14.29 -19.22 -1.26
C PRO A 163 13.81 -20.33 -2.21
N PRO A 164 14.45 -20.55 -3.37
CA PRO A 164 14.01 -21.50 -4.39
C PRO A 164 13.95 -22.95 -3.90
N LYS A 165 15.00 -23.39 -3.21
CA LYS A 165 15.06 -24.76 -2.71
C LYS A 165 14.00 -25.00 -1.64
N TYR A 166 13.86 -24.06 -0.70
CA TYR A 166 12.81 -24.17 0.31
C TYR A 166 11.41 -24.23 -0.32
N LEU A 167 11.13 -23.38 -1.31
CA LEU A 167 9.86 -23.34 -2.02
C LEU A 167 9.57 -24.64 -2.79
N LYS A 168 10.61 -25.22 -3.40
CA LYS A 168 10.49 -26.51 -4.09
C LYS A 168 10.17 -27.66 -3.13
N ASP A 169 10.84 -27.70 -1.97
CA ASP A 169 10.74 -28.78 -1.01
C ASP A 169 9.44 -28.72 -0.17
N ASN A 170 8.92 -27.52 0.11
CA ASN A 170 7.82 -27.29 1.05
C ASN A 170 6.55 -26.70 0.39
N GLY A 171 6.62 -26.30 -0.87
CA GLY A 171 5.53 -25.60 -1.55
C GLY A 171 5.23 -24.21 -0.97
N PRO A 172 4.21 -23.53 -1.52
CA PRO A 172 3.83 -22.19 -1.07
C PRO A 172 3.31 -22.18 0.38
N GLN A 173 2.74 -23.29 0.87
CA GLN A 173 2.24 -23.42 2.24
C GLN A 173 3.37 -23.52 3.27
N GLY A 174 4.57 -23.93 2.90
CA GLY A 174 5.73 -23.99 3.80
C GLY A 174 6.02 -22.65 4.46
N LEU A 175 5.83 -21.55 3.75
CA LEU A 175 6.03 -20.18 4.26
C LEU A 175 5.03 -19.77 5.34
N VAL A 176 3.92 -20.49 5.51
CA VAL A 176 2.98 -20.29 6.64
C VAL A 176 3.59 -20.78 7.95
N SER A 177 4.44 -21.81 7.89
CA SER A 177 5.10 -22.37 9.08
C SER A 177 6.29 -21.50 9.55
N GLY A 178 6.96 -20.81 8.62
CA GLY A 178 8.06 -19.89 8.89
C GLY A 178 8.40 -19.06 7.66
N PRO A 179 8.05 -17.77 7.66
CA PRO A 179 8.38 -16.88 6.55
C PRO A 179 9.91 -16.70 6.46
N ILE A 180 10.46 -16.98 5.29
CA ILE A 180 11.91 -16.87 4.99
C ILE A 180 12.09 -15.87 3.87
N GLY A 181 12.85 -14.81 4.11
CA GLY A 181 13.17 -13.76 3.14
C GLY A 181 14.63 -13.32 3.23
N SER A 182 15.02 -12.38 2.40
CA SER A 182 16.34 -11.73 2.40
C SER A 182 16.32 -10.35 3.07
N GLY A 183 15.16 -9.96 3.59
CA GLY A 183 14.93 -8.65 4.20
C GLY A 183 15.71 -8.41 5.49
N PRO A 184 15.50 -7.23 6.10
CA PRO A 184 16.29 -6.77 7.25
C PRO A 184 16.00 -7.52 8.57
N PHE A 185 14.93 -8.28 8.66
CA PHE A 185 14.57 -9.01 9.88
C PHE A 185 14.27 -10.48 9.60
N VAL A 186 14.56 -11.30 10.59
CA VAL A 186 14.20 -12.72 10.66
C VAL A 186 13.07 -12.88 11.68
N VAL A 187 12.09 -13.69 11.37
CA VAL A 187 11.00 -13.99 12.29
C VAL A 187 11.47 -15.02 13.31
N ASP A 188 11.47 -14.65 14.58
CA ASP A 188 11.80 -15.54 15.70
C ASP A 188 10.55 -16.28 16.19
N ASP A 189 9.41 -15.56 16.28
CA ASP A 189 8.14 -16.11 16.75
C ASP A 189 6.95 -15.37 16.10
N TRP A 190 5.91 -16.11 15.75
CA TRP A 190 4.69 -15.57 15.16
C TRP A 190 3.46 -16.14 15.85
N LEU A 191 2.98 -15.42 16.85
CA LEU A 191 1.73 -15.72 17.58
C LEU A 191 0.55 -14.94 16.97
N ALA A 192 -0.67 -15.28 17.39
CA ALA A 192 -1.88 -14.61 16.91
C ALA A 192 -1.91 -13.09 17.21
N GLU A 193 -1.32 -12.69 18.35
CA GLU A 193 -1.37 -11.31 18.82
C GLU A 193 -0.01 -10.60 18.77
N ARG A 194 1.07 -11.31 18.40
CA ARG A 194 2.44 -10.80 18.48
C ARG A 194 3.36 -11.46 17.47
N ILE A 195 4.22 -10.65 16.84
CA ILE A 195 5.36 -11.14 16.08
C ILE A 195 6.63 -10.64 16.75
N LEU A 196 7.61 -11.51 16.92
CA LEU A 196 8.97 -11.17 17.33
C LEU A 196 9.92 -11.41 16.19
N LEU A 197 10.79 -10.42 15.95
CA LEU A 197 11.79 -10.50 14.89
C LEU A 197 13.14 -10.00 15.43
N SER A 198 14.20 -10.65 15.00
CA SER A 198 15.56 -10.21 15.21
C SER A 198 16.17 -9.61 13.95
N ALA A 199 17.17 -8.76 14.10
CA ALA A 199 17.90 -8.17 12.98
C ALA A 199 18.57 -9.25 12.14
N ASN A 200 18.34 -9.23 10.82
CA ASN A 200 19.09 -10.02 9.87
C ASN A 200 20.44 -9.32 9.58
N THR A 201 21.47 -9.71 10.30
CA THR A 201 22.80 -9.10 10.19
C THR A 201 23.50 -9.40 8.86
N THR A 202 23.00 -10.40 8.11
CA THR A 202 23.52 -10.76 6.78
C THR A 202 22.75 -10.08 5.65
N SER A 203 21.69 -9.35 5.96
CA SER A 203 20.92 -8.59 4.95
C SER A 203 21.78 -7.46 4.37
N TRP A 204 21.73 -7.28 3.05
CA TRP A 204 22.39 -6.16 2.36
C TRP A 204 21.88 -4.78 2.85
N ARG A 205 20.72 -4.74 3.48
CA ARG A 205 20.13 -3.58 4.14
C ARG A 205 19.86 -3.84 5.63
N ALA A 206 20.90 -4.25 6.34
CA ALA A 206 20.83 -4.55 7.76
C ALA A 206 20.16 -3.41 8.56
N PRO A 207 19.22 -3.72 9.48
CA PRO A 207 18.50 -2.71 10.22
C PRO A 207 19.37 -2.03 11.27
N LYS A 208 18.93 -0.84 11.71
CA LYS A 208 19.61 -0.07 12.78
C LYS A 208 19.09 -0.43 14.17
N ILE A 209 18.06 -1.25 14.26
CA ILE A 209 17.50 -1.80 15.50
C ILE A 209 17.77 -3.29 15.55
N SER A 210 18.04 -3.83 16.74
CA SER A 210 18.39 -5.25 16.91
C SER A 210 17.16 -6.15 17.00
N ARG A 211 16.04 -5.63 17.50
CA ARG A 211 14.79 -6.39 17.65
C ARG A 211 13.56 -5.56 17.28
N LEU A 212 12.56 -6.25 16.75
CA LEU A 212 11.27 -5.69 16.42
C LEU A 212 10.18 -6.53 17.08
N GLU A 213 9.26 -5.89 17.78
CA GLU A 213 8.03 -6.51 18.29
C GLU A 213 6.81 -5.84 17.66
N VAL A 214 5.94 -6.63 17.05
CA VAL A 214 4.67 -6.16 16.50
C VAL A 214 3.53 -6.72 17.32
N LEU A 215 2.68 -5.85 17.84
CA LEU A 215 1.50 -6.20 18.65
C LEU A 215 0.22 -5.92 17.84
N VAL A 216 -0.72 -6.85 17.86
CA VAL A 216 -2.06 -6.64 17.30
C VAL A 216 -2.91 -5.90 18.31
N LEU A 217 -3.28 -4.69 17.97
CA LEU A 217 -4.15 -3.82 18.74
C LEU A 217 -5.23 -3.26 17.80
N PRO A 218 -6.31 -3.99 17.53
CA PRO A 218 -7.29 -3.64 16.50
C PRO A 218 -7.94 -2.27 16.71
N GLN A 219 -8.24 -1.93 17.96
CA GLN A 219 -8.88 -0.66 18.30
C GLN A 219 -7.89 0.49 18.35
N ALA A 220 -8.20 1.61 17.69
CA ALA A 220 -7.35 2.82 17.71
C ALA A 220 -7.11 3.33 19.13
N THR A 221 -8.14 3.30 19.99
CA THR A 221 -8.03 3.67 21.41
C THR A 221 -7.03 2.81 22.17
N SER A 222 -6.96 1.51 21.91
CA SER A 222 -5.98 0.59 22.52
C SER A 222 -4.57 0.92 22.05
N ARG A 223 -4.37 1.26 20.76
CA ARG A 223 -3.07 1.69 20.22
C ARG A 223 -2.64 3.01 20.84
N LEU A 224 -3.55 3.98 20.95
CA LEU A 224 -3.28 5.28 21.59
C LEU A 224 -2.89 5.12 23.07
N GLN A 225 -3.58 4.26 23.81
CA GLN A 225 -3.26 3.97 25.22
C GLN A 225 -1.91 3.28 25.36
N ALA A 226 -1.62 2.28 24.53
CA ALA A 226 -0.33 1.57 24.55
C ALA A 226 0.83 2.50 24.21
N LEU A 227 0.67 3.41 23.23
CA LEU A 227 1.64 4.44 22.90
C LEU A 227 1.82 5.43 24.04
N SER A 228 0.72 5.90 24.63
CA SER A 228 0.72 6.87 25.72
C SER A 228 1.37 6.35 27.01
N SER A 229 1.31 5.03 27.26
CA SER A 229 1.95 4.37 28.40
C SER A 229 3.39 3.91 28.12
N GLY A 230 3.88 4.05 26.87
CA GLY A 230 5.19 3.54 26.48
C GLY A 230 5.27 2.04 26.26
N ARG A 231 4.13 1.33 26.25
CA ARG A 231 4.06 -0.11 25.92
C ARG A 231 4.45 -0.38 24.45
N ILE A 232 4.16 0.57 23.56
CA ILE A 232 4.61 0.56 22.16
C ILE A 232 5.31 1.88 21.86
N ASP A 233 6.18 1.86 20.86
CA ASP A 233 6.93 3.03 20.39
C ASP A 233 6.24 3.69 19.18
N VAL A 234 5.51 2.90 18.38
CA VAL A 234 4.75 3.37 17.22
C VAL A 234 3.34 2.80 17.23
N ALA A 235 2.35 3.64 17.02
CA ALA A 235 0.94 3.26 16.84
C ALA A 235 0.54 3.55 15.38
N ILE A 236 0.25 2.51 14.61
CA ILE A 236 -0.16 2.62 13.20
C ILE A 236 -1.63 3.02 13.10
N ASN A 237 -1.97 3.92 12.17
CA ASN A 237 -3.33 4.37 11.86
C ASN A 237 -4.12 4.87 13.08
N LEU A 238 -3.66 5.94 13.68
CA LEU A 238 -4.44 6.77 14.61
C LEU A 238 -5.34 7.76 13.84
N GLY A 239 -6.25 8.42 14.54
CA GLY A 239 -7.09 9.46 13.99
C GLY A 239 -6.49 10.87 14.15
N PRO A 240 -6.94 11.86 13.35
CA PRO A 240 -6.56 13.26 13.55
C PRO A 240 -6.95 13.78 14.95
N ASP A 241 -8.07 13.33 15.49
CA ASP A 241 -8.58 13.70 16.82
C ASP A 241 -7.68 13.24 17.96
N ASP A 242 -6.73 12.34 17.71
CA ASP A 242 -5.77 11.87 18.70
C ASP A 242 -4.59 12.86 18.87
N GLU A 243 -4.38 13.78 17.92
CA GLU A 243 -3.23 14.70 17.91
C GLU A 243 -3.12 15.57 19.17
N PRO A 244 -4.20 16.22 19.67
CA PRO A 244 -4.11 17.03 20.89
C PRO A 244 -3.68 16.21 22.12
N ARG A 245 -4.15 14.97 22.22
CA ARG A 245 -3.79 14.05 23.32
C ARG A 245 -2.33 13.61 23.24
N LEU A 246 -1.83 13.37 22.02
CA LEU A 246 -0.42 13.04 21.78
C LEU A 246 0.49 14.21 22.09
N LYS A 247 0.19 15.41 21.58
CA LYS A 247 0.94 16.66 21.84
C LYS A 247 1.05 16.98 23.32
N ALA A 248 -0.04 16.83 24.08
CA ALA A 248 -0.07 17.05 25.52
C ALA A 248 0.91 16.13 26.29
N ARG A 249 1.34 15.01 25.70
CA ARG A 249 2.29 14.04 26.26
C ARG A 249 3.69 14.13 25.65
N GLY A 250 3.91 15.08 24.73
CA GLY A 250 5.16 15.22 23.98
C GLY A 250 5.38 14.10 22.96
N LEU A 251 4.30 13.49 22.47
CA LEU A 251 4.27 12.49 21.40
C LEU A 251 3.92 13.18 20.08
N ARG A 252 4.17 12.50 18.95
CA ARG A 252 3.97 13.07 17.61
C ARG A 252 2.95 12.26 16.85
N LEU A 253 2.20 12.92 15.98
CA LEU A 253 1.38 12.30 14.93
C LEU A 253 1.99 12.68 13.58
N VAL A 254 2.26 11.70 12.73
CA VAL A 254 2.90 11.92 11.41
C VAL A 254 2.10 11.25 10.30
N PRO A 255 1.89 11.92 9.16
CA PRO A 255 1.22 11.33 8.02
C PRO A 255 2.15 10.40 7.24
N ARG A 256 1.56 9.39 6.58
CA ARG A 256 2.21 8.60 5.52
C ARG A 256 1.74 9.08 4.15
N ASN A 257 2.58 8.88 3.14
CA ASN A 257 2.22 9.19 1.76
C ASN A 257 1.06 8.28 1.31
N PRO A 258 -0.04 8.87 0.79
CA PRO A 258 -1.20 8.11 0.37
C PRO A 258 -0.89 7.29 -0.89
N VAL A 259 -1.51 6.12 -0.97
CA VAL A 259 -1.43 5.23 -2.13
C VAL A 259 -2.81 4.98 -2.75
N ARG A 260 -3.83 5.66 -2.24
CA ARG A 260 -5.23 5.46 -2.63
C ARG A 260 -6.04 6.75 -2.50
N ILE A 261 -7.04 6.90 -3.36
CA ILE A 261 -8.07 7.95 -3.25
C ILE A 261 -9.38 7.30 -2.82
N SER A 262 -9.96 7.79 -1.72
CA SER A 262 -11.31 7.42 -1.28
C SER A 262 -12.34 8.05 -2.20
N VAL A 263 -13.29 7.26 -2.64
CA VAL A 263 -14.39 7.71 -3.50
C VAL A 263 -15.70 7.03 -3.13
N ILE A 264 -16.81 7.62 -3.58
CA ILE A 264 -18.10 6.96 -3.59
C ILE A 264 -18.43 6.65 -5.04
N ALA A 265 -18.45 5.38 -5.40
CA ALA A 265 -18.84 4.93 -6.73
C ALA A 265 -20.31 5.24 -7.00
N LEU A 266 -20.60 5.69 -8.21
CA LEU A 266 -21.92 5.95 -8.73
C LEU A 266 -22.23 4.87 -9.77
N ASN A 267 -23.05 3.89 -9.42
CA ASN A 267 -23.30 2.72 -10.27
C ASN A 267 -24.22 3.08 -11.43
N THR A 268 -23.66 3.13 -12.63
CA THR A 268 -24.37 3.44 -13.88
C THR A 268 -24.90 2.19 -14.59
N MET A 269 -24.54 1.00 -14.11
CA MET A 269 -24.80 -0.29 -14.75
C MET A 269 -26.08 -0.96 -14.21
N VAL A 270 -26.78 -0.32 -13.29
CA VAL A 270 -28.09 -0.79 -12.76
C VAL A 270 -29.20 -0.13 -13.56
N ASP A 271 -30.27 -0.87 -13.83
CA ASP A 271 -31.46 -0.33 -14.49
C ASP A 271 -32.10 0.76 -13.61
N ASP A 272 -32.67 1.78 -14.26
CA ASP A 272 -33.42 2.89 -13.63
C ASP A 272 -32.63 3.68 -12.59
N THR A 273 -31.29 3.62 -12.59
CA THR A 273 -30.49 4.45 -11.69
C THR A 273 -30.41 5.90 -12.20
N PRO A 274 -30.54 6.92 -11.32
CA PRO A 274 -30.37 8.30 -11.72
C PRO A 274 -28.95 8.61 -12.22
N PHE A 275 -27.97 7.76 -11.88
CA PHE A 275 -26.56 7.93 -12.23
C PHE A 275 -26.22 7.59 -13.69
N GLN A 276 -27.15 7.14 -14.52
CA GLN A 276 -26.94 7.05 -15.97
C GLN A 276 -26.74 8.44 -16.61
N ASP A 277 -27.38 9.49 -16.07
CA ASP A 277 -27.18 10.86 -16.52
C ASP A 277 -25.91 11.47 -15.90
N VAL A 278 -24.98 11.92 -16.75
CA VAL A 278 -23.72 12.56 -16.31
C VAL A 278 -23.98 13.84 -15.49
N ARG A 279 -25.05 14.60 -15.79
CA ARG A 279 -25.40 15.81 -15.06
C ARG A 279 -25.73 15.51 -13.61
N VAL A 280 -26.42 14.39 -13.34
CA VAL A 280 -26.69 13.93 -11.98
C VAL A 280 -25.36 13.57 -11.28
N ARG A 281 -24.48 12.82 -11.92
CA ARG A 281 -23.19 12.46 -11.34
C ARG A 281 -22.30 13.68 -11.04
N GLN A 282 -22.32 14.68 -11.92
CA GLN A 282 -21.63 15.95 -11.71
C GLN A 282 -22.27 16.74 -10.55
N ALA A 283 -23.60 16.78 -10.46
CA ALA A 283 -24.31 17.44 -9.36
C ALA A 283 -23.89 16.84 -8.00
N MET A 284 -23.76 15.51 -7.90
CA MET A 284 -23.27 14.85 -6.68
C MET A 284 -21.88 15.35 -6.28
N ASN A 285 -20.99 15.61 -7.25
CA ASN A 285 -19.67 16.15 -6.99
C ASN A 285 -19.71 17.63 -6.55
N TYR A 286 -20.56 18.49 -7.16
CA TYR A 286 -20.68 19.89 -6.75
C TYR A 286 -21.38 20.06 -5.38
N ALA A 287 -22.20 19.11 -4.97
CA ALA A 287 -22.95 19.17 -3.71
C ALA A 287 -22.09 18.92 -2.45
N VAL A 288 -20.91 18.30 -2.55
CA VAL A 288 -20.11 17.90 -1.40
C VAL A 288 -19.08 18.97 -1.03
N ASN A 289 -19.13 19.46 0.23
CA ASN A 289 -18.20 20.46 0.76
C ASN A 289 -16.92 19.81 1.31
N ARG A 290 -16.02 19.42 0.39
CA ARG A 290 -14.78 18.72 0.73
C ARG A 290 -13.83 19.55 1.59
N GLU A 291 -13.75 20.86 1.37
CA GLU A 291 -12.89 21.75 2.16
C GLU A 291 -13.30 21.77 3.64
N ALA A 292 -14.60 21.91 3.90
CA ALA A 292 -15.13 21.87 5.27
C ALA A 292 -14.91 20.50 5.91
N ILE A 293 -15.14 19.41 5.18
CA ILE A 293 -14.90 18.04 5.65
C ILE A 293 -13.42 17.84 5.99
N ALA A 294 -12.50 18.24 5.11
CA ALA A 294 -11.06 18.12 5.34
C ALA A 294 -10.62 18.87 6.59
N ALA A 295 -11.09 20.09 6.77
CA ALA A 295 -10.75 20.92 7.92
C ALA A 295 -11.34 20.37 9.23
N ALA A 296 -12.64 20.02 9.24
CA ALA A 296 -13.35 19.65 10.46
C ALA A 296 -13.16 18.19 10.89
N LEU A 297 -13.08 17.24 9.94
CA LEU A 297 -13.07 15.82 10.23
C LEU A 297 -11.72 15.13 9.98
N LEU A 298 -10.87 15.75 9.13
CA LEU A 298 -9.56 15.17 8.78
C LEU A 298 -8.40 16.03 9.26
N GLY A 299 -8.65 17.01 10.17
CA GLY A 299 -7.64 17.83 10.83
C GLY A 299 -6.76 18.65 9.86
N GLY A 300 -7.22 18.86 8.61
CA GLY A 300 -6.44 19.53 7.57
C GLY A 300 -5.25 18.74 7.03
N TYR A 301 -5.11 17.46 7.38
CA TYR A 301 -4.01 16.61 6.91
C TYR A 301 -4.08 16.24 5.43
N VAL A 302 -5.26 16.37 4.81
CA VAL A 302 -5.50 16.06 3.39
C VAL A 302 -6.18 17.23 2.70
N LYS A 303 -5.97 17.29 1.37
CA LYS A 303 -6.70 18.18 0.47
C LYS A 303 -7.74 17.38 -0.31
N PRO A 304 -8.82 18.03 -0.81
CA PRO A 304 -9.74 17.41 -1.75
C PRO A 304 -9.00 16.79 -2.94
N ALA A 305 -9.42 15.60 -3.35
CA ALA A 305 -8.87 14.94 -4.52
C ALA A 305 -9.40 15.59 -5.81
N SER A 306 -8.49 15.94 -6.72
CA SER A 306 -8.85 16.44 -8.06
C SER A 306 -9.14 15.32 -9.06
N GLN A 307 -8.65 14.12 -8.79
CA GLN A 307 -8.66 12.99 -9.71
C GLN A 307 -8.51 11.66 -8.95
N PRO A 308 -8.83 10.51 -9.57
CA PRO A 308 -8.74 9.21 -8.92
C PRO A 308 -7.30 8.67 -8.83
N THR A 309 -6.31 9.56 -8.63
CA THR A 309 -4.89 9.22 -8.57
C THR A 309 -4.21 10.16 -7.59
N PRO A 310 -3.43 9.68 -6.60
CA PRO A 310 -2.70 10.53 -5.67
C PRO A 310 -1.49 11.20 -6.35
N GLU A 311 -1.06 12.35 -5.82
CA GLU A 311 0.01 13.20 -6.40
C GLU A 311 1.36 12.48 -6.60
N ASN A 312 1.67 11.51 -5.74
CA ASN A 312 2.92 10.74 -5.80
C ASN A 312 2.87 9.53 -6.74
N ALA A 313 1.76 9.31 -7.46
CA ALA A 313 1.66 8.26 -8.46
C ALA A 313 1.94 8.79 -9.86
N ILE A 314 2.58 7.96 -10.70
CA ILE A 314 2.79 8.32 -12.10
C ILE A 314 1.43 8.38 -12.84
N GLY A 315 1.31 9.32 -13.76
CA GLY A 315 0.05 9.61 -14.45
C GLY A 315 -0.82 10.65 -13.74
N PHE A 316 -0.42 11.14 -12.55
CA PHE A 316 -1.07 12.30 -11.95
C PHE A 316 -0.97 13.52 -12.88
N ASP A 317 -2.07 14.23 -13.06
CA ASP A 317 -2.14 15.47 -13.87
C ASP A 317 -2.32 16.68 -12.93
N PRO A 318 -1.28 17.50 -12.73
CA PRO A 318 -1.35 18.64 -11.82
C PRO A 318 -2.25 19.80 -12.34
N SER A 319 -2.73 19.72 -13.58
CA SER A 319 -3.63 20.73 -14.15
C SER A 319 -5.11 20.50 -13.77
N LEU A 320 -5.44 19.33 -13.23
CA LEU A 320 -6.80 19.02 -12.84
C LEU A 320 -7.09 19.55 -11.43
N GLU A 321 -8.11 20.39 -11.33
CA GLU A 321 -8.58 20.95 -10.05
C GLU A 321 -9.71 20.09 -9.43
N PRO A 322 -9.83 20.04 -8.10
CA PRO A 322 -10.97 19.42 -7.43
C PRO A 322 -12.30 20.04 -7.88
N TYR A 323 -13.38 19.26 -7.81
CA TYR A 323 -14.71 19.83 -7.96
C TYR A 323 -14.96 20.85 -6.83
N PRO A 324 -15.30 22.11 -7.15
CA PRO A 324 -15.61 23.10 -6.13
C PRO A 324 -16.97 22.78 -5.47
N TYR A 325 -17.14 23.20 -4.24
CA TYR A 325 -18.46 23.17 -3.59
C TYR A 325 -19.37 24.24 -4.17
N ASP A 326 -20.41 23.83 -4.87
CA ASP A 326 -21.40 24.70 -5.49
C ASP A 326 -22.79 24.04 -5.49
N PRO A 327 -23.52 24.12 -4.36
CA PRO A 327 -24.83 23.49 -4.25
C PRO A 327 -25.90 24.12 -5.17
N ASP A 328 -25.72 25.38 -5.62
CA ASP A 328 -26.63 26.01 -6.57
C ASP A 328 -26.47 25.39 -7.96
N LYS A 329 -25.24 25.20 -8.38
CA LYS A 329 -24.92 24.48 -9.62
C LYS A 329 -25.39 23.02 -9.55
N ALA A 330 -25.25 22.37 -8.40
CA ALA A 330 -25.75 21.01 -8.21
C ALA A 330 -27.27 20.95 -8.42
N ARG A 331 -28.03 21.87 -7.80
CA ARG A 331 -29.49 21.97 -7.99
C ARG A 331 -29.88 22.26 -9.45
N ALA A 332 -29.14 23.13 -10.12
CA ALA A 332 -29.38 23.42 -11.53
C ALA A 332 -29.19 22.19 -12.41
N LEU A 333 -28.08 21.44 -12.23
CA LEU A 333 -27.81 20.19 -12.95
C LEU A 333 -28.88 19.12 -12.70
N LEU A 334 -29.36 18.98 -11.45
CA LEU A 334 -30.45 18.06 -11.13
C LEU A 334 -31.74 18.47 -11.80
N ALA A 335 -32.06 19.77 -11.83
CA ALA A 335 -33.25 20.29 -12.52
C ALA A 335 -33.17 20.05 -14.04
N ASP A 336 -32.01 20.31 -14.66
CA ASP A 336 -31.77 20.07 -16.09
C ASP A 336 -31.85 18.56 -16.45
N ALA A 337 -31.59 17.68 -15.47
CA ALA A 337 -31.76 16.24 -15.60
C ALA A 337 -33.18 15.76 -15.33
N GLY A 338 -34.13 16.68 -15.04
CA GLY A 338 -35.52 16.34 -14.68
C GLY A 338 -35.72 15.89 -13.24
N MET A 339 -34.77 16.16 -12.35
CA MET A 339 -34.77 15.73 -10.95
C MET A 339 -34.73 16.90 -9.97
N ALA A 340 -35.48 17.99 -10.26
CA ALA A 340 -35.52 19.18 -9.40
C ALA A 340 -35.97 18.89 -7.96
N ASP A 341 -36.85 17.90 -7.77
CA ASP A 341 -37.36 17.47 -6.45
C ASP A 341 -36.39 16.49 -5.73
N GLY A 342 -35.24 16.17 -6.36
CA GLY A 342 -34.29 15.20 -5.88
C GLY A 342 -34.78 13.76 -6.02
N PHE A 343 -34.06 12.84 -5.33
CA PHE A 343 -34.36 11.41 -5.36
C PHE A 343 -33.84 10.71 -4.11
N ASP A 344 -34.33 9.48 -3.90
CA ASP A 344 -33.84 8.59 -2.83
C ASP A 344 -32.78 7.65 -3.36
N VAL A 345 -31.72 7.42 -2.57
CA VAL A 345 -30.63 6.50 -2.96
C VAL A 345 -30.08 5.76 -1.75
N VAL A 346 -29.75 4.48 -1.93
CA VAL A 346 -29.05 3.66 -0.93
C VAL A 346 -27.55 3.78 -1.14
N PHE A 347 -26.84 4.07 -0.05
CA PHE A 347 -25.39 4.18 0.01
C PHE A 347 -24.80 3.11 0.90
N GLU A 348 -24.11 2.12 0.33
CA GLU A 348 -23.42 1.07 1.07
C GLU A 348 -22.01 1.50 1.48
N VAL A 349 -21.75 1.47 2.78
CA VAL A 349 -20.51 2.03 3.37
C VAL A 349 -19.81 0.99 4.23
N VAL A 350 -18.51 0.83 4.05
CA VAL A 350 -17.68 0.10 5.02
C VAL A 350 -17.55 0.96 6.28
N THR A 351 -18.07 0.46 7.38
CA THR A 351 -18.00 1.14 8.68
C THR A 351 -17.03 0.46 9.62
N GLY A 352 -16.58 1.20 10.64
CA GLY A 352 -15.71 0.64 11.71
C GLY A 352 -14.23 0.56 11.33
N ALA A 353 -13.83 0.99 10.15
CA ALA A 353 -12.41 1.04 9.77
C ALA A 353 -11.65 2.09 10.60
N ASN A 354 -12.22 3.28 10.72
CA ASN A 354 -11.88 4.33 11.69
C ASN A 354 -13.05 5.33 11.82
N SER A 355 -13.10 6.04 12.94
CA SER A 355 -14.21 6.99 13.23
C SER A 355 -14.26 8.16 12.27
N SER A 356 -13.12 8.63 11.77
CA SER A 356 -13.06 9.75 10.82
C SER A 356 -13.68 9.39 9.48
N THR A 357 -13.46 8.17 8.97
CA THR A 357 -14.07 7.70 7.73
C THR A 357 -15.59 7.64 7.87
N ASP A 358 -16.09 7.08 8.97
CA ASP A 358 -17.54 7.00 9.21
C ASP A 358 -18.17 8.40 9.26
N ALA A 359 -17.52 9.35 9.96
CA ALA A 359 -17.98 10.75 10.03
C ALA A 359 -17.98 11.45 8.67
N VAL A 360 -16.95 11.23 7.84
CA VAL A 360 -16.89 11.76 6.46
C VAL A 360 -18.07 11.28 5.64
N MET A 361 -18.39 9.97 5.67
CA MET A 361 -19.47 9.41 4.87
C MET A 361 -20.85 9.93 5.32
N GLN A 362 -21.05 10.14 6.63
CA GLN A 362 -22.26 10.77 7.16
C GLN A 362 -22.36 12.24 6.73
N GLN A 363 -21.26 12.99 6.75
CA GLN A 363 -21.26 14.38 6.30
C GLN A 363 -21.56 14.50 4.81
N VAL A 364 -21.02 13.60 3.98
CA VAL A 364 -21.37 13.56 2.55
C VAL A 364 -22.87 13.35 2.36
N ALA A 365 -23.49 12.43 3.09
CA ALA A 365 -24.95 12.23 3.03
C ALA A 365 -25.73 13.49 3.45
N ALA A 366 -25.24 14.21 4.47
CA ALA A 366 -25.83 15.46 4.92
C ALA A 366 -25.70 16.58 3.85
N ASP A 367 -24.54 16.69 3.20
CA ASP A 367 -24.32 17.67 2.12
C ASP A 367 -25.25 17.39 0.92
N LEU A 368 -25.43 16.12 0.53
CA LEU A 368 -26.32 15.71 -0.54
C LEU A 368 -27.80 16.02 -0.22
N ALA A 369 -28.20 15.94 1.04
CA ALA A 369 -29.53 16.29 1.47
C ALA A 369 -29.87 17.79 1.23
N LEU A 370 -28.86 18.68 1.22
CA LEU A 370 -29.03 20.11 0.92
C LEU A 370 -29.46 20.38 -0.53
N VAL A 371 -29.28 19.40 -1.41
CA VAL A 371 -29.71 19.45 -2.82
C VAL A 371 -30.84 18.45 -3.11
N ASN A 372 -31.63 18.08 -2.09
CA ASN A 372 -32.75 17.17 -2.13
C ASN A 372 -32.42 15.70 -2.49
N VAL A 373 -31.17 15.29 -2.42
CA VAL A 373 -30.78 13.87 -2.58
C VAL A 373 -30.80 13.20 -1.20
N ARG A 374 -31.77 12.32 -0.99
CA ARG A 374 -31.98 11.62 0.29
C ARG A 374 -31.25 10.31 0.32
N VAL A 375 -30.20 10.24 1.14
CA VAL A 375 -29.27 9.11 1.19
C VAL A 375 -29.58 8.21 2.39
N GLU A 376 -29.96 6.96 2.12
CA GLU A 376 -30.02 5.91 3.12
C GLU A 376 -28.64 5.25 3.26
N VAL A 377 -27.93 5.55 4.34
CA VAL A 377 -26.60 4.96 4.61
C VAL A 377 -26.77 3.56 5.18
N ARG A 378 -26.26 2.53 4.48
CA ARG A 378 -26.26 1.12 4.89
C ARG A 378 -24.86 0.62 5.21
N PRO A 379 -24.57 0.29 6.47
CA PRO A 379 -23.28 -0.29 6.84
C PRO A 379 -23.11 -1.69 6.25
N ILE A 380 -21.94 -1.95 5.68
CA ILE A 380 -21.54 -3.29 5.19
C ILE A 380 -20.14 -3.67 5.70
N MET A 381 -19.86 -4.96 5.75
CA MET A 381 -18.56 -5.47 6.16
C MET A 381 -17.58 -5.47 4.98
N TYR A 382 -16.29 -5.29 5.26
CA TYR A 382 -15.24 -5.26 4.21
C TYR A 382 -15.22 -6.50 3.31
N ASN A 383 -15.45 -7.70 3.87
CA ASN A 383 -15.53 -8.93 3.09
C ASN A 383 -16.72 -8.96 2.10
N GLN A 384 -17.82 -8.28 2.44
CA GLN A 384 -18.96 -8.11 1.53
C GLN A 384 -18.59 -7.18 0.36
N VAL A 385 -17.84 -6.10 0.62
CA VAL A 385 -17.32 -5.23 -0.45
C VAL A 385 -16.47 -6.04 -1.43
N VAL A 386 -15.48 -6.79 -0.94
CA VAL A 386 -14.61 -7.62 -1.78
C VAL A 386 -15.44 -8.60 -2.63
N SER A 387 -16.45 -9.23 -2.05
CA SER A 387 -17.35 -10.13 -2.79
C SER A 387 -18.13 -9.39 -3.86
N ARG A 388 -18.70 -8.22 -3.54
CA ARG A 388 -19.52 -7.44 -4.48
C ARG A 388 -18.71 -6.79 -5.60
N MET A 389 -17.49 -6.38 -5.31
CA MET A 389 -16.55 -5.89 -6.34
C MET A 389 -16.28 -6.94 -7.43
N THR A 390 -16.32 -8.23 -7.10
CA THR A 390 -16.00 -9.31 -8.03
C THR A 390 -17.24 -9.99 -8.65
N LYS A 391 -18.36 -10.00 -7.91
CA LYS A 391 -19.58 -10.74 -8.29
C LYS A 391 -20.78 -9.83 -8.56
N GLY A 392 -20.67 -8.54 -8.29
CA GLY A 392 -21.81 -7.62 -8.29
C GLY A 392 -22.75 -7.84 -7.09
N GLY A 393 -24.00 -7.40 -7.25
CA GLY A 393 -25.02 -7.59 -6.22
C GLY A 393 -24.99 -6.51 -5.12
N TRP A 394 -24.63 -5.28 -5.48
CA TRP A 394 -24.80 -4.10 -4.64
C TRP A 394 -26.28 -3.87 -4.39
N ALA A 395 -26.66 -3.57 -3.14
CA ALA A 395 -28.04 -3.30 -2.79
C ALA A 395 -28.45 -1.85 -3.14
N GLY A 396 -27.46 -0.98 -3.31
CA GLY A 396 -27.63 0.42 -3.68
C GLY A 396 -26.86 0.80 -4.93
N SER A 397 -27.20 1.98 -5.48
CA SER A 397 -26.49 2.57 -6.61
C SER A 397 -25.27 3.41 -6.18
N MET A 398 -25.06 3.59 -4.88
CA MET A 398 -23.87 4.23 -4.30
C MET A 398 -23.16 3.29 -3.35
N PHE A 399 -21.83 3.27 -3.38
CA PHE A 399 -21.02 2.48 -2.44
C PHE A 399 -19.61 3.03 -2.28
N SER A 400 -19.03 2.87 -1.09
CA SER A 400 -17.66 3.31 -0.80
C SER A 400 -16.64 2.34 -1.40
N VAL A 401 -15.70 2.88 -2.17
CA VAL A 401 -14.54 2.16 -2.72
C VAL A 401 -13.33 3.09 -2.75
N ASP A 402 -12.20 2.58 -3.24
CA ASP A 402 -11.01 3.39 -3.45
C ASP A 402 -10.36 3.12 -4.80
N PHE A 403 -9.65 4.12 -5.33
CA PHE A 403 -8.74 3.99 -6.45
C PHE A 403 -7.33 3.74 -5.87
N ALA A 404 -6.87 2.49 -5.90
CA ALA A 404 -5.62 2.04 -5.30
C ALA A 404 -4.49 1.96 -6.32
N THR A 405 -3.54 2.88 -6.27
CA THR A 405 -2.32 2.89 -7.11
C THR A 405 -1.18 2.06 -6.52
N GLY A 406 -1.17 1.87 -5.20
CA GLY A 406 -0.20 1.00 -4.54
C GLY A 406 -0.36 -0.48 -4.92
N PRO A 407 0.72 -1.29 -4.87
CA PRO A 407 2.07 -0.93 -4.44
C PRO A 407 2.94 -0.32 -5.55
N THR A 408 2.50 -0.32 -6.80
CA THR A 408 3.28 0.15 -7.97
C THR A 408 3.31 1.66 -8.13
N MET A 409 2.39 2.39 -7.52
CA MET A 409 2.18 3.82 -7.74
C MET A 409 1.97 4.16 -9.23
N ASP A 410 1.25 3.30 -9.95
CA ASP A 410 0.82 3.49 -11.32
C ASP A 410 -0.64 3.95 -11.35
N GLY A 411 -0.89 5.13 -11.91
CA GLY A 411 -2.23 5.72 -12.01
C GLY A 411 -3.19 4.90 -12.88
N LEU A 412 -2.68 4.04 -13.76
CA LEU A 412 -3.51 3.14 -14.56
C LEU A 412 -4.00 1.90 -13.77
N ARG A 413 -3.27 1.48 -12.75
CA ARG A 413 -3.54 0.24 -12.01
C ARG A 413 -4.96 0.10 -11.44
N PRO A 414 -5.58 1.13 -10.85
CA PRO A 414 -6.93 1.03 -10.33
C PRO A 414 -7.98 0.68 -11.37
N PHE A 415 -7.77 1.12 -12.61
CA PHE A 415 -8.74 0.96 -13.69
C PHE A 415 -8.94 -0.50 -14.15
N ARG A 416 -8.08 -1.44 -13.68
CA ARG A 416 -8.38 -2.87 -13.82
C ARG A 416 -9.73 -3.24 -13.17
N LEU A 417 -10.01 -2.68 -11.98
CA LEU A 417 -11.26 -2.92 -11.24
C LEU A 417 -12.40 -2.01 -11.67
N HIS A 418 -12.08 -0.84 -12.20
CA HIS A 418 -13.04 0.20 -12.54
C HIS A 418 -13.31 0.28 -14.06
N SER A 419 -12.94 -0.73 -14.84
CA SER A 419 -13.08 -0.77 -16.31
C SER A 419 -14.35 -1.44 -16.78
N CYS A 420 -14.71 -1.22 -18.05
CA CYS A 420 -15.79 -1.94 -18.73
C CYS A 420 -15.56 -3.45 -18.80
N THR A 421 -14.31 -3.89 -18.79
CA THR A 421 -13.90 -5.31 -18.92
C THR A 421 -13.81 -6.03 -17.57
N TRP A 422 -14.09 -5.36 -16.46
CA TRP A 422 -14.15 -6.00 -15.16
C TRP A 422 -15.34 -6.99 -15.09
N SER A 423 -15.24 -8.05 -14.30
CA SER A 423 -16.26 -9.11 -14.21
C SER A 423 -17.63 -8.62 -13.69
N ALA A 424 -17.66 -7.54 -12.92
CA ALA A 424 -18.85 -6.92 -12.37
C ALA A 424 -18.71 -5.40 -12.42
N PRO A 425 -18.74 -4.78 -13.61
CA PRO A 425 -18.51 -3.35 -13.76
C PRO A 425 -19.65 -2.55 -13.14
N TRP A 426 -19.34 -1.41 -12.56
CA TRP A 426 -20.33 -0.45 -12.03
C TRP A 426 -20.31 0.90 -12.75
N PHE A 427 -19.28 1.10 -13.58
CA PHE A 427 -19.14 2.24 -14.48
C PHE A 427 -18.41 1.77 -15.74
N CYS A 428 -18.87 2.24 -16.90
CA CYS A 428 -18.23 1.95 -18.17
C CYS A 428 -18.25 3.19 -19.05
N ASP A 429 -17.07 3.68 -19.44
CA ASP A 429 -16.89 4.70 -20.47
C ASP A 429 -16.08 4.08 -21.62
N PRO A 430 -16.69 3.85 -22.81
CA PRO A 430 -16.00 3.19 -23.92
C PRO A 430 -14.77 3.96 -24.43
N ILE A 431 -14.75 5.28 -24.29
CA ILE A 431 -13.60 6.11 -24.69
C ILE A 431 -12.43 5.90 -23.73
N ALA A 432 -12.71 5.97 -22.41
CA ALA A 432 -11.71 5.68 -21.40
C ALA A 432 -11.20 4.23 -21.51
N GLU A 433 -12.08 3.29 -21.81
CA GLU A 433 -11.71 1.89 -22.02
C GLU A 433 -10.75 1.72 -23.20
N ALA A 434 -10.99 2.41 -24.32
CA ALA A 434 -10.08 2.38 -25.46
C ALA A 434 -8.67 2.87 -25.08
N PHE A 435 -8.56 4.01 -24.38
CA PHE A 435 -7.28 4.52 -23.87
C PHE A 435 -6.64 3.55 -22.86
N TYR A 436 -7.43 2.94 -21.97
CA TYR A 436 -6.96 1.96 -21.00
C TYR A 436 -6.33 0.75 -21.68
N GLN A 437 -7.01 0.16 -22.66
CA GLN A 437 -6.52 -1.01 -23.38
C GLN A 437 -5.27 -0.68 -24.22
N GLU A 438 -5.23 0.49 -24.88
CA GLU A 438 -4.04 0.95 -25.60
C GLU A 438 -2.86 1.17 -24.65
N ALA A 439 -3.08 1.82 -23.49
CA ALA A 439 -2.03 2.08 -22.51
C ALA A 439 -1.39 0.78 -21.98
N LYS A 440 -2.18 -0.28 -21.80
CA LYS A 440 -1.69 -1.58 -21.31
C LYS A 440 -0.63 -2.21 -22.21
N ILE A 441 -0.73 -2.00 -23.51
CA ILE A 441 0.14 -2.63 -24.52
C ILE A 441 1.08 -1.61 -25.18
N THR A 442 1.13 -0.37 -24.69
CA THR A 442 2.01 0.67 -25.23
C THR A 442 3.42 0.50 -24.66
N ALA A 443 4.39 0.32 -25.56
CA ALA A 443 5.80 0.17 -25.22
C ALA A 443 6.49 1.51 -24.89
N ASP A 444 6.06 2.60 -25.48
CA ASP A 444 6.58 3.94 -25.21
C ASP A 444 6.03 4.47 -23.87
N THR A 445 6.94 4.82 -22.97
CA THR A 445 6.56 5.23 -21.61
C THR A 445 5.80 6.56 -21.60
N GLU A 446 6.21 7.53 -22.39
CA GLU A 446 5.55 8.86 -22.42
C GLU A 446 4.16 8.77 -23.03
N LYS A 447 4.02 8.04 -24.16
CA LYS A 447 2.72 7.75 -24.75
C LYS A 447 1.80 7.01 -23.78
N ARG A 448 2.33 6.01 -23.05
CA ARG A 448 1.55 5.30 -22.04
C ARG A 448 1.08 6.21 -20.91
N LEU A 449 1.93 7.11 -20.42
CA LEU A 449 1.57 8.07 -19.39
C LEU A 449 0.53 9.08 -19.88
N ASP A 450 0.63 9.51 -21.13
CA ASP A 450 -0.38 10.40 -21.74
C ASP A 450 -1.75 9.70 -21.82
N LEU A 451 -1.79 8.45 -22.32
CA LEU A 451 -3.01 7.64 -22.32
C LEU A 451 -3.56 7.42 -20.89
N THR A 452 -2.69 7.22 -19.91
CA THR A 452 -3.09 7.10 -18.50
C THR A 452 -3.76 8.39 -18.01
N ARG A 453 -3.22 9.57 -18.32
CA ARG A 453 -3.84 10.86 -17.98
C ARG A 453 -5.19 11.03 -18.67
N GLN A 454 -5.33 10.60 -19.92
CA GLN A 454 -6.61 10.64 -20.64
C GLN A 454 -7.66 9.75 -19.96
N VAL A 455 -7.31 8.54 -19.53
CA VAL A 455 -8.21 7.68 -18.72
C VAL A 455 -8.63 8.40 -17.44
N ILE A 456 -7.67 8.90 -16.67
CA ILE A 456 -7.89 9.59 -15.40
C ILE A 456 -8.83 10.78 -15.59
N LYS A 457 -8.55 11.62 -16.60
CA LYS A 457 -9.34 12.80 -16.94
C LYS A 457 -10.78 12.43 -17.32
N ARG A 458 -10.98 11.38 -18.13
CA ARG A 458 -12.32 10.90 -18.51
C ARG A 458 -13.10 10.46 -17.27
N TYR A 459 -12.53 9.65 -16.39
CA TYR A 459 -13.21 9.19 -15.17
C TYR A 459 -13.59 10.36 -14.24
N ARG A 460 -12.76 11.41 -14.20
CA ARG A 460 -13.08 12.65 -13.48
C ARG A 460 -14.21 13.42 -14.17
N ASP A 461 -14.11 13.71 -15.46
CA ASP A 461 -15.04 14.58 -16.19
C ASP A 461 -16.41 13.93 -16.36
N GLU A 462 -16.46 12.62 -16.54
CA GLU A 462 -17.68 11.81 -16.54
C GLU A 462 -18.24 11.56 -15.13
N ALA A 463 -17.56 12.08 -14.11
CA ALA A 463 -17.97 11.95 -12.72
C ALA A 463 -18.34 10.49 -12.34
N SER A 464 -17.46 9.52 -12.67
CA SER A 464 -17.68 8.10 -12.39
C SER A 464 -17.90 7.79 -10.92
N SER A 465 -17.49 8.71 -10.06
CA SER A 465 -17.59 8.65 -8.61
C SER A 465 -17.62 10.06 -8.00
N ILE A 466 -18.05 10.16 -6.75
CA ILE A 466 -17.77 11.34 -5.94
C ILE A 466 -16.35 11.20 -5.45
N LEU A 467 -15.45 12.04 -5.98
CA LEU A 467 -14.05 12.08 -5.54
C LEU A 467 -13.99 12.71 -4.15
N LEU A 468 -13.31 12.09 -3.20
CA LEU A 468 -13.21 12.59 -1.83
C LEU A 468 -11.78 13.04 -1.48
N PHE A 469 -10.98 12.15 -0.91
CA PHE A 469 -9.66 12.48 -0.35
C PHE A 469 -8.66 11.36 -0.59
N PRO A 470 -7.35 11.68 -0.60
CA PRO A 470 -6.32 10.67 -0.34
C PRO A 470 -6.60 9.96 0.99
N ILE A 471 -6.50 8.64 1.01
CA ILE A 471 -6.72 7.87 2.25
C ILE A 471 -5.56 8.15 3.20
N LEU A 472 -5.88 8.75 4.33
CA LEU A 472 -4.94 9.21 5.32
C LEU A 472 -4.45 8.06 6.22
N GLY A 473 -3.16 7.80 6.22
CA GLY A 473 -2.49 7.02 7.25
C GLY A 473 -1.77 7.94 8.22
N LEU A 474 -2.11 7.89 9.51
CA LEU A 474 -1.47 8.68 10.57
C LEU A 474 -0.83 7.75 11.59
N ASP A 475 0.48 7.91 11.82
CA ASP A 475 1.21 7.13 12.81
C ASP A 475 1.55 7.96 14.03
N GLY A 476 1.19 7.45 15.21
CA GLY A 476 1.61 8.00 16.49
C GLY A 476 3.02 7.54 16.83
N LEU A 477 3.90 8.49 17.18
CA LEU A 477 5.30 8.21 17.52
C LEU A 477 5.60 8.56 18.98
N GLY A 478 6.16 7.57 19.70
CA GLY A 478 6.68 7.68 21.05
C GLY A 478 7.98 8.51 21.12
N LYS A 479 8.34 8.94 22.33
CA LYS A 479 9.54 9.76 22.58
C LYS A 479 10.84 9.07 22.17
N ARG A 480 10.87 7.74 22.22
CA ARG A 480 12.03 6.92 21.85
C ARG A 480 12.29 6.86 20.35
N VAL A 481 11.27 7.14 19.51
CA VAL A 481 11.40 7.05 18.05
C VAL A 481 12.19 8.25 17.53
N LYS A 482 13.42 7.98 17.10
CA LYS A 482 14.32 8.96 16.49
C LYS A 482 14.04 9.17 15.01
N THR A 483 13.92 8.06 14.28
CA THR A 483 13.63 8.05 12.82
C THR A 483 12.48 7.12 12.53
N TRP A 484 11.49 7.61 11.76
CA TRP A 484 10.38 6.88 11.21
C TRP A 484 10.12 7.41 9.81
N ALA A 485 10.31 6.57 8.79
CA ALA A 485 10.25 6.96 7.39
C ALA A 485 9.58 5.86 6.55
N PRO A 486 8.26 5.71 6.67
CA PRO A 486 7.49 4.83 5.78
C PRO A 486 7.49 5.40 4.35
N VAL A 487 7.45 4.54 3.34
CA VAL A 487 7.45 4.92 1.92
C VAL A 487 6.24 4.30 1.23
N ASN A 488 5.34 5.12 0.69
CA ASN A 488 4.15 4.67 -0.04
C ASN A 488 3.38 3.56 0.72
N ASP A 489 3.04 3.85 1.96
CA ASP A 489 2.36 2.94 2.92
C ASP A 489 3.18 1.70 3.33
N ARG A 490 4.46 1.59 2.95
CA ARG A 490 5.37 0.52 3.37
C ARG A 490 6.20 0.95 4.58
N LEU A 491 6.24 0.11 5.60
CA LEU A 491 7.08 0.36 6.78
C LEU A 491 8.53 -0.02 6.46
N MET A 492 9.36 0.97 6.14
CA MET A 492 10.78 0.77 5.83
C MET A 492 11.60 0.62 7.12
N LEU A 493 11.34 -0.46 7.87
CA LEU A 493 11.79 -0.67 9.25
C LEU A 493 13.31 -0.75 9.41
N HIS A 494 14.07 -1.06 8.35
CA HIS A 494 15.53 -1.00 8.37
C HIS A 494 16.06 0.43 8.56
N ASN A 495 15.27 1.45 8.24
CA ASN A 495 15.60 2.87 8.46
C ASN A 495 15.17 3.38 9.83
N ALA A 496 14.31 2.63 10.55
CA ALA A 496 13.83 3.04 11.86
C ALA A 496 14.98 3.08 12.89
N GLN A 497 14.95 4.07 13.76
CA GLN A 497 15.89 4.21 14.86
C GLN A 497 15.14 4.59 16.13
N VAL A 498 15.60 4.05 17.24
CA VAL A 498 15.13 4.39 18.58
C VAL A 498 16.31 4.81 19.45
N PHE A 499 16.04 5.64 20.45
CA PHE A 499 17.00 5.85 21.54
C PHE A 499 17.06 4.58 22.39
N ALA A 500 18.23 4.26 22.92
CA ALA A 500 18.39 3.19 23.90
C ALA A 500 17.47 3.41 25.12
N GLU A 501 17.04 2.30 25.74
CA GLU A 501 16.28 2.36 27.00
C GLU A 501 17.14 2.86 28.14
#